data_c3f0494a4c31210e4a65c6c56cf4a254
#
_entry.id   c3f0494a4c31210e4a65c6c56cf4a254
#
_cell.length_a   1.000
_cell.length_b   1.000
_cell.length_c   1.000
_cell.angle_alpha   90.00
_cell.angle_beta   90.00
_cell.angle_gamma   90.00
#
_symmetry.space_group_name_H-M   'P 1'
#
loop_
_entity.id
_entity.type
_entity.pdbx_description
1 polymer ?
#
loop_
_entity_poly.entity_id
_entity_poly.type
_entity_poly.pdbx_seq_one_letter_code
_entity_poly.pdbx_strand_id
1 'polypeptide(L)'
;LYNYLQGNDAAIEALRRIVHAELMGQFYVLKYFADDLRREINHPISEQQETAWQKNLALERGKFIAEEADDFYHTIQIGELPYGTCLSYRTGSQRECLLAAFDSNKKIILIRKGDEIVGRACIRLTKGAFQKPTELMLSFADLAGENTTESGRIVSEKLVLFLERIYTTGINDDEQQVVMEMAVALATQKAAELGAVSVLARRYVNCYARDQYVSSPFYVYISK
;
A
#
# COMPACT_ATOMS: atom_id res chain seq x y z
N LEU A 1 -1.94 -21.92 -3.80
CA LEU A 1 -1.08 -20.98 -4.55
C LEU A 1 -0.09 -21.70 -5.44
N TYR A 2 0.75 -22.61 -4.88
CA TYR A 2 1.76 -23.35 -5.67
C TYR A 2 1.19 -24.01 -6.94
N ASN A 3 0.09 -24.75 -6.80
CA ASN A 3 -0.57 -25.42 -7.93
C ASN A 3 -1.13 -24.41 -8.97
N TYR A 4 -1.49 -23.20 -8.53
CA TYR A 4 -1.94 -22.13 -9.43
C TYR A 4 -0.79 -21.50 -10.21
N LEU A 5 0.41 -21.49 -9.63
CA LEU A 5 1.61 -20.93 -10.26
C LEU A 5 2.31 -21.93 -11.21
N GLN A 6 1.83 -23.16 -11.33
CA GLN A 6 2.41 -24.15 -12.26
C GLN A 6 2.46 -23.58 -13.69
N GLY A 7 3.64 -23.65 -14.29
CA GLY A 7 3.93 -23.03 -15.59
C GLY A 7 4.52 -21.62 -15.48
N ASN A 8 4.67 -21.05 -14.26
CA ASN A 8 5.40 -19.82 -14.01
C ASN A 8 6.59 -20.10 -13.07
N ASP A 9 7.69 -20.58 -13.64
CA ASP A 9 8.86 -21.01 -12.86
C ASP A 9 9.47 -19.89 -12.02
N ALA A 10 9.46 -18.65 -12.52
CA ALA A 10 9.96 -17.49 -11.78
C ALA A 10 9.13 -17.19 -10.52
N ALA A 11 7.80 -17.28 -10.62
CA ALA A 11 6.91 -17.08 -9.48
C ALA A 11 7.02 -18.25 -8.47
N ILE A 12 7.20 -19.47 -8.95
CA ILE A 12 7.44 -20.66 -8.09
C ILE A 12 8.75 -20.50 -7.32
N GLU A 13 9.81 -20.07 -7.99
CA GLU A 13 11.11 -19.85 -7.34
C GLU A 13 11.06 -18.70 -6.33
N ALA A 14 10.37 -17.62 -6.65
CA ALA A 14 10.12 -16.53 -5.70
C ALA A 14 9.38 -17.02 -4.44
N LEU A 15 8.32 -17.81 -4.62
CA LEU A 15 7.59 -18.42 -3.51
C LEU A 15 8.48 -19.34 -2.66
N ARG A 16 9.29 -20.20 -3.29
CA ARG A 16 10.24 -21.07 -2.59
C ARG A 16 11.23 -20.28 -1.74
N ARG A 17 11.80 -19.23 -2.33
CA ARG A 17 12.76 -18.35 -1.63
C ARG A 17 12.14 -17.67 -0.41
N ILE A 18 10.91 -17.16 -0.53
CA ILE A 18 10.17 -16.53 0.56
C ILE A 18 9.90 -17.54 1.68
N VAL A 19 9.36 -18.70 1.35
CA VAL A 19 9.07 -19.78 2.34
C VAL A 19 10.35 -20.27 3.02
N HIS A 20 11.43 -20.45 2.24
CA HIS A 20 12.72 -20.85 2.80
C HIS A 20 13.26 -19.83 3.79
N ALA A 21 13.20 -18.55 3.44
CA ALA A 21 13.64 -17.46 4.32
C ALA A 21 12.83 -17.43 5.65
N GLU A 22 11.52 -17.69 5.59
CA GLU A 22 10.69 -17.80 6.79
C GLU A 22 11.12 -18.97 7.67
N LEU A 23 11.27 -20.16 7.07
CA LEU A 23 11.69 -21.38 7.79
C LEU A 23 13.08 -21.24 8.44
N MET A 24 13.95 -20.44 7.86
CA MET A 24 15.30 -20.15 8.40
C MET A 24 15.33 -18.96 9.36
N GLY A 25 14.20 -18.34 9.68
CA GLY A 25 14.13 -17.12 10.50
C GLY A 25 14.79 -15.89 9.85
N GLN A 26 14.92 -15.89 8.55
CA GLN A 26 15.58 -14.84 7.76
C GLN A 26 14.61 -13.98 6.95
N PHE A 27 13.31 -14.11 7.20
CA PHE A 27 12.30 -13.40 6.43
C PHE A 27 12.50 -11.88 6.45
N TYR A 28 12.80 -11.29 7.60
CA TYR A 28 13.05 -9.85 7.71
C TYR A 28 14.30 -9.40 6.95
N VAL A 29 15.35 -10.23 6.92
CA VAL A 29 16.55 -9.94 6.12
C VAL A 29 16.21 -9.92 4.63
N LEU A 30 15.40 -10.87 4.17
CA LEU A 30 14.91 -10.90 2.79
C LEU A 30 13.99 -9.70 2.50
N LYS A 31 13.04 -9.42 3.39
CA LYS A 31 12.03 -8.36 3.23
C LYS A 31 12.66 -6.98 3.12
N TYR A 32 13.70 -6.71 3.92
CA TYR A 32 14.32 -5.38 4.00
C TYR A 32 15.74 -5.33 3.44
N PHE A 33 16.04 -6.18 2.48
CA PHE A 33 17.32 -6.08 1.77
C PHE A 33 17.39 -4.74 1.04
N ALA A 34 18.37 -3.89 1.42
CA ALA A 34 18.41 -2.49 1.03
C ALA A 34 18.42 -2.27 -0.49
N ASP A 35 19.13 -3.13 -1.23
CA ASP A 35 19.19 -3.01 -2.69
C ASP A 35 17.85 -3.35 -3.35
N ASP A 36 17.10 -4.32 -2.80
CA ASP A 36 15.76 -4.65 -3.27
C ASP A 36 14.80 -3.48 -2.98
N LEU A 37 14.87 -2.91 -1.80
CA LEU A 37 14.05 -1.76 -1.42
C LEU A 37 14.28 -0.56 -2.34
N ARG A 38 15.56 -0.20 -2.58
CA ARG A 38 15.92 0.91 -3.47
C ARG A 38 15.48 0.66 -4.91
N ARG A 39 15.62 -0.57 -5.39
CA ARG A 39 15.17 -0.96 -6.73
C ARG A 39 13.67 -0.85 -6.88
N GLU A 40 12.89 -1.36 -5.91
CA GLU A 40 11.42 -1.33 -5.94
C GLU A 40 10.86 0.09 -5.83
N ILE A 41 11.48 0.95 -5.02
CA ILE A 41 11.06 2.36 -4.91
C ILE A 41 11.45 3.15 -6.16
N ASN A 42 12.59 2.81 -6.77
CA ASN A 42 13.17 3.53 -7.91
C ASN A 42 13.34 5.05 -7.63
N HIS A 43 13.71 5.36 -6.38
CA HIS A 43 13.98 6.72 -5.91
C HIS A 43 15.06 6.63 -4.81
N PRO A 44 16.03 7.57 -4.76
CA PRO A 44 17.00 7.63 -3.67
C PRO A 44 16.30 7.74 -2.31
N ILE A 45 16.74 6.93 -1.36
CA ILE A 45 16.32 7.00 0.04
C ILE A 45 17.54 6.99 0.94
N SER A 46 17.46 7.72 2.06
CA SER A 46 18.51 7.78 3.06
C SER A 46 18.42 6.60 4.02
N GLU A 47 19.50 6.29 4.74
CA GLU A 47 19.49 5.30 5.82
C GLU A 47 18.45 5.60 6.92
N GLN A 48 18.22 6.90 7.20
CA GLN A 48 17.17 7.31 8.12
C GLN A 48 15.78 6.93 7.61
N GLN A 49 15.52 7.09 6.31
CA GLN A 49 14.24 6.69 5.69
C GLN A 49 14.12 5.17 5.64
N GLU A 50 15.19 4.42 5.37
CA GLU A 50 15.19 2.97 5.46
C GLU A 50 14.84 2.50 6.87
N THR A 51 15.45 3.08 7.90
CA THR A 51 15.16 2.79 9.31
C THR A 51 13.71 3.13 9.67
N ALA A 52 13.21 4.29 9.23
CA ALA A 52 11.83 4.70 9.44
C ALA A 52 10.83 3.77 8.72
N TRP A 53 11.20 3.28 7.52
CA TRP A 53 10.39 2.31 6.81
C TRP A 53 10.30 0.96 7.52
N GLN A 54 11.40 0.47 8.08
CA GLN A 54 11.45 -0.82 8.80
C GLN A 54 10.66 -0.79 10.11
N LYS A 55 10.62 0.35 10.81
CA LYS A 55 9.87 0.49 12.06
C LYS A 55 8.36 0.40 11.80
N ASN A 56 7.66 -0.47 12.51
CA ASN A 56 6.21 -0.56 12.45
C ASN A 56 5.54 0.48 13.36
N LEU A 57 4.46 1.08 12.86
CA LEU A 57 3.63 2.02 13.60
C LEU A 57 2.34 1.34 14.06
N ALA A 58 1.78 1.87 15.14
CA ALA A 58 0.45 1.50 15.63
C ALA A 58 -0.29 2.76 16.10
N LEU A 59 -1.60 2.73 15.98
CA LEU A 59 -2.53 3.79 16.38
C LEU A 59 -3.73 3.17 17.06
N GLU A 60 -4.08 3.68 18.26
CA GLU A 60 -5.26 3.23 19.00
C GLU A 60 -6.35 4.30 18.95
N ARG A 61 -7.60 3.87 18.75
CA ARG A 61 -8.78 4.74 18.82
C ARG A 61 -9.99 3.99 19.36
N GLY A 62 -10.30 4.23 20.63
CA GLY A 62 -11.38 3.53 21.33
C GLY A 62 -11.14 2.03 21.39
N LYS A 63 -12.02 1.24 20.75
CA LYS A 63 -11.92 -0.23 20.70
C LYS A 63 -11.11 -0.76 19.50
N PHE A 64 -10.58 0.13 18.68
CA PHE A 64 -9.84 -0.24 17.47
C PHE A 64 -8.34 0.01 17.64
N ILE A 65 -7.55 -0.89 17.07
CA ILE A 65 -6.09 -0.76 16.94
C ILE A 65 -5.76 -0.91 15.46
N ALA A 66 -5.12 0.09 14.88
CA ALA A 66 -4.50 0.02 13.55
C ALA A 66 -3.01 -0.19 13.72
N GLU A 67 -2.43 -1.17 13.06
CA GLU A 67 -1.01 -1.50 13.16
C GLU A 67 -0.43 -1.85 11.80
N GLU A 68 0.83 -1.51 11.57
CA GLU A 68 1.58 -2.01 10.42
C GLU A 68 2.02 -3.45 10.68
N ALA A 69 1.83 -4.31 9.70
CA ALA A 69 2.28 -5.70 9.71
C ALA A 69 3.10 -5.97 8.43
N ASP A 70 4.23 -6.62 8.60
CA ASP A 70 5.17 -6.94 7.53
C ASP A 70 5.78 -8.34 7.69
N ASP A 71 5.24 -9.13 8.62
CA ASP A 71 5.64 -10.50 8.83
C ASP A 71 5.08 -11.44 7.74
N PHE A 72 5.71 -12.60 7.62
CA PHE A 72 5.33 -13.60 6.62
C PHE A 72 3.87 -14.02 6.74
N TYR A 73 3.38 -14.23 7.96
CA TYR A 73 2.07 -14.81 8.20
C TYR A 73 0.94 -13.88 7.76
N HIS A 74 0.98 -12.61 8.15
CA HIS A 74 0.00 -11.62 7.70
C HIS A 74 0.14 -11.33 6.21
N THR A 75 1.36 -11.33 5.69
CA THR A 75 1.60 -11.08 4.26
C THR A 75 1.02 -12.19 3.38
N ILE A 76 1.23 -13.46 3.72
CA ILE A 76 0.66 -14.57 2.94
C ILE A 76 -0.88 -14.61 3.03
N GLN A 77 -1.45 -14.10 4.11
CA GLN A 77 -2.89 -14.05 4.31
C GLN A 77 -3.56 -12.76 3.83
N ILE A 78 -2.83 -11.85 3.21
CA ILE A 78 -3.39 -10.56 2.79
C ILE A 78 -4.64 -10.70 1.91
N GLY A 79 -4.73 -11.75 1.13
CA GLY A 79 -5.89 -12.05 0.29
C GLY A 79 -7.08 -12.66 1.04
N GLU A 80 -6.86 -13.17 2.25
CA GLU A 80 -7.89 -13.79 3.11
C GLU A 80 -8.43 -12.81 4.16
N LEU A 81 -7.70 -11.74 4.46
CA LEU A 81 -8.01 -10.78 5.51
C LEU A 81 -8.66 -9.50 4.93
N PRO A 82 -9.67 -8.94 5.60
CA PRO A 82 -10.50 -9.52 6.66
C PRO A 82 -11.51 -10.54 6.13
N TYR A 83 -11.56 -10.73 4.81
CA TYR A 83 -12.33 -11.73 4.06
C TYR A 83 -11.64 -12.04 2.74
N GLY A 84 -12.05 -13.14 2.06
CA GLY A 84 -11.47 -13.54 0.79
C GLY A 84 -11.63 -12.49 -0.32
N THR A 85 -10.52 -12.09 -0.93
CA THR A 85 -10.46 -11.10 -2.01
C THR A 85 -9.89 -11.72 -3.28
N CYS A 86 -9.71 -10.92 -4.34
CA CYS A 86 -9.06 -11.38 -5.58
C CYS A 86 -7.62 -11.89 -5.36
N LEU A 87 -6.96 -11.49 -4.28
CA LEU A 87 -5.62 -11.97 -3.90
C LEU A 87 -5.65 -13.25 -3.05
N SER A 88 -6.83 -13.78 -2.69
CA SER A 88 -6.95 -15.00 -1.90
C SER A 88 -6.14 -16.14 -2.53
N TYR A 89 -5.22 -16.74 -1.79
CA TYR A 89 -4.43 -17.87 -2.27
C TYR A 89 -5.27 -19.14 -2.47
N ARG A 90 -6.50 -19.16 -1.93
CA ARG A 90 -7.45 -20.29 -2.08
C ARG A 90 -8.32 -20.13 -3.32
N THR A 91 -8.96 -18.97 -3.47
CA THR A 91 -10.04 -18.78 -4.47
C THR A 91 -9.88 -17.52 -5.32
N GLY A 92 -8.89 -16.67 -5.04
CA GLY A 92 -8.73 -15.39 -5.71
C GLY A 92 -8.40 -15.53 -7.20
N SER A 93 -9.00 -14.67 -8.03
CA SER A 93 -8.75 -14.62 -9.48
C SER A 93 -7.38 -14.03 -9.85
N GLN A 94 -6.73 -13.35 -8.90
CA GLN A 94 -5.42 -12.70 -9.08
C GLN A 94 -4.42 -13.18 -8.01
N ARG A 95 -4.45 -14.47 -7.71
CA ARG A 95 -3.60 -15.09 -6.67
C ARG A 95 -2.10 -14.94 -6.94
N GLU A 96 -1.69 -14.88 -8.21
CA GLU A 96 -0.30 -14.64 -8.61
C GLU A 96 0.21 -13.28 -8.11
N CYS A 97 -0.67 -12.28 -8.04
CA CYS A 97 -0.34 -10.95 -7.53
C CYS A 97 -0.09 -10.93 -6.02
N LEU A 98 -0.43 -12.02 -5.29
CA LEU A 98 -0.13 -12.13 -3.87
C LEU A 98 1.38 -12.03 -3.59
N LEU A 99 2.21 -12.58 -4.48
CA LEU A 99 3.66 -12.53 -4.32
C LEU A 99 4.19 -11.10 -4.29
N ALA A 100 3.52 -10.17 -4.99
CA ALA A 100 3.88 -8.75 -4.93
C ALA A 100 3.65 -8.10 -3.55
N ALA A 101 2.89 -8.71 -2.65
CA ALA A 101 2.77 -8.23 -1.28
C ALA A 101 4.05 -8.43 -0.45
N PHE A 102 4.94 -9.32 -0.91
CA PHE A 102 6.23 -9.58 -0.29
C PHE A 102 7.33 -8.60 -0.73
N ASP A 103 7.07 -7.72 -1.70
CA ASP A 103 8.03 -6.71 -2.12
C ASP A 103 8.50 -5.86 -0.94
N SER A 104 9.77 -5.49 -0.94
CA SER A 104 10.43 -4.74 0.15
C SER A 104 9.78 -3.38 0.42
N ASN A 105 9.16 -2.80 -0.60
CA ASN A 105 8.50 -1.50 -0.53
C ASN A 105 7.02 -1.54 -0.13
N LYS A 106 6.52 -2.70 0.35
CA LYS A 106 5.12 -2.87 0.76
C LYS A 106 5.01 -3.32 2.20
N LYS A 107 3.98 -2.81 2.88
CA LYS A 107 3.52 -3.24 4.20
C LYS A 107 1.99 -3.31 4.22
N ILE A 108 1.47 -4.00 5.20
CA ILE A 108 0.04 -4.12 5.44
C ILE A 108 -0.33 -3.24 6.62
N ILE A 109 -1.47 -2.58 6.57
CA ILE A 109 -2.14 -2.02 7.73
C ILE A 109 -3.27 -2.98 8.09
N LEU A 110 -3.25 -3.49 9.29
CA LEU A 110 -4.32 -4.28 9.90
C LEU A 110 -5.07 -3.42 10.90
N ILE A 111 -6.39 -3.53 10.92
CA ILE A 111 -7.21 -2.86 11.94
C ILE A 111 -8.00 -3.93 12.67
N ARG A 112 -7.81 -3.96 13.99
CA ARG A 112 -8.42 -4.92 14.90
C ARG A 112 -9.50 -4.24 15.74
N LYS A 113 -10.53 -5.03 16.07
CA LYS A 113 -11.55 -4.74 17.07
C LYS A 113 -11.52 -5.89 18.09
N GLY A 114 -10.82 -5.70 19.21
CA GLY A 114 -10.41 -6.82 20.05
C GLY A 114 -9.46 -7.75 19.29
N ASP A 115 -9.76 -9.04 19.27
CA ASP A 115 -8.96 -10.05 18.58
C ASP A 115 -9.29 -10.19 17.08
N GLU A 116 -10.37 -9.57 16.61
CA GLU A 116 -10.84 -9.70 15.23
C GLU A 116 -10.17 -8.67 14.32
N ILE A 117 -9.69 -9.11 13.16
CA ILE A 117 -9.25 -8.22 12.09
C ILE A 117 -10.49 -7.79 11.30
N VAL A 118 -10.87 -6.52 11.46
CA VAL A 118 -12.06 -5.92 10.82
C VAL A 118 -11.71 -5.03 9.63
N GLY A 119 -10.44 -4.69 9.47
CA GLY A 119 -9.97 -3.86 8.36
C GLY A 119 -8.56 -4.23 7.92
N ARG A 120 -8.29 -4.01 6.64
CA ARG A 120 -6.97 -4.21 6.02
C ARG A 120 -6.76 -3.23 4.89
N ALA A 121 -5.55 -2.69 4.80
CA ALA A 121 -5.05 -1.95 3.65
C ALA A 121 -3.62 -2.39 3.32
N CYS A 122 -3.12 -1.99 2.16
CA CYS A 122 -1.71 -2.09 1.82
C CYS A 122 -1.14 -0.68 1.65
N ILE A 123 0.05 -0.45 2.14
CA ILE A 123 0.84 0.76 1.84
C ILE A 123 2.04 0.39 1.00
N ARG A 124 2.35 1.24 0.04
CA ARG A 124 3.48 1.07 -0.87
C ARG A 124 4.33 2.32 -0.89
N LEU A 125 5.61 2.16 -0.58
CA LEU A 125 6.60 3.21 -0.72
C LEU A 125 7.13 3.19 -2.16
N THR A 126 7.01 4.30 -2.87
CA THR A 126 7.36 4.39 -4.28
C THR A 126 7.73 5.82 -4.66
N LYS A 127 8.04 6.08 -5.91
CA LYS A 127 8.14 7.44 -6.43
C LYS A 127 6.84 7.86 -7.09
N GLY A 128 6.58 9.16 -7.09
CA GLY A 128 5.52 9.79 -7.86
C GLY A 128 6.06 10.98 -8.64
N ALA A 129 5.65 11.08 -9.91
CA ALA A 129 5.91 12.24 -10.73
C ALA A 129 4.74 13.22 -10.58
N PHE A 130 5.04 14.44 -10.17
CA PHE A 130 4.05 15.50 -9.97
C PHE A 130 4.01 16.38 -11.22
N GLN A 131 2.82 16.48 -11.79
CA GLN A 131 2.58 17.26 -12.99
C GLN A 131 1.63 18.40 -12.70
N LYS A 132 1.99 19.62 -13.12
CA LYS A 132 1.11 20.78 -13.00
C LYS A 132 -0.06 20.63 -13.98
N PRO A 133 -1.31 20.81 -13.54
CA PRO A 133 -2.46 20.82 -14.44
C PRO A 133 -2.29 21.93 -15.47
N THR A 134 -2.52 21.64 -16.76
CA THR A 134 -2.71 22.66 -17.76
C THR A 134 -4.16 23.16 -17.70
N GLU A 135 -4.43 24.39 -18.08
CA GLU A 135 -5.79 24.94 -18.02
C GLU A 135 -6.83 24.10 -18.80
N LEU A 136 -6.40 23.37 -19.83
CA LEU A 136 -7.23 22.43 -20.58
C LEU A 136 -7.61 21.16 -19.79
N MET A 137 -6.81 20.74 -18.82
CA MET A 137 -7.06 19.52 -18.03
C MET A 137 -8.10 19.71 -16.93
N LEU A 138 -8.62 20.93 -16.76
CA LEU A 138 -9.68 21.26 -15.80
C LEU A 138 -11.09 21.06 -16.37
N SER A 139 -11.23 20.56 -17.60
CA SER A 139 -12.53 20.25 -18.18
C SER A 139 -13.17 19.01 -17.54
N PHE A 140 -14.51 18.99 -17.45
CA PHE A 140 -15.27 17.90 -16.82
C PHE A 140 -15.03 16.52 -17.47
N ALA A 141 -14.54 16.46 -18.71
CA ALA A 141 -14.22 15.22 -19.42
C ALA A 141 -13.03 14.46 -18.77
N ASP A 142 -12.04 15.19 -18.24
CA ASP A 142 -10.89 14.61 -17.58
C ASP A 142 -11.23 13.97 -16.21
N LEU A 143 -12.35 14.36 -15.63
CA LEU A 143 -12.89 13.75 -14.41
C LEU A 143 -13.49 12.36 -14.67
N ALA A 144 -13.78 12.01 -15.90
CA ALA A 144 -14.41 10.74 -16.30
C ALA A 144 -13.39 9.61 -16.58
N GLY A 145 -12.08 9.87 -16.56
CA GLY A 145 -11.05 8.82 -16.63
C GLY A 145 -10.62 8.43 -18.04
N GLU A 146 -10.94 9.22 -19.06
CA GLU A 146 -10.41 9.01 -20.40
C GLU A 146 -8.95 9.47 -20.49
N ASN A 147 -8.09 8.60 -21.04
CA ASN A 147 -6.66 8.81 -21.22
C ASN A 147 -6.40 9.97 -22.18
N THR A 148 -6.26 11.18 -21.68
CA THR A 148 -5.72 12.26 -22.49
C THR A 148 -4.20 12.29 -22.32
N THR A 149 -3.49 11.87 -23.34
CA THR A 149 -2.03 11.91 -23.49
C THR A 149 -1.55 13.32 -23.83
N GLU A 150 -2.00 14.36 -23.15
CA GLU A 150 -1.38 15.66 -23.28
C GLU A 150 -0.33 15.86 -22.20
N SER A 151 0.90 15.99 -22.65
CA SER A 151 2.13 16.11 -21.86
C SER A 151 2.18 17.42 -21.08
N GLY A 152 1.52 17.45 -19.92
CA GLY A 152 1.83 18.44 -18.92
C GLY A 152 3.28 18.26 -18.43
N ARG A 153 3.96 19.36 -18.14
CA ARG A 153 5.35 19.34 -17.71
C ARG A 153 5.49 18.68 -16.34
N ILE A 154 6.30 17.61 -16.22
CA ILE A 154 6.69 17.05 -14.93
C ILE A 154 7.41 18.14 -14.14
N VAL A 155 6.90 18.46 -12.95
CA VAL A 155 7.43 19.52 -12.08
C VAL A 155 8.46 18.96 -11.12
N SER A 156 8.22 17.77 -10.58
CA SER A 156 9.17 17.09 -9.68
C SER A 156 8.84 15.62 -9.51
N GLU A 157 9.85 14.81 -9.25
CA GLU A 157 9.68 13.46 -8.68
C GLU A 157 9.87 13.54 -7.17
N LYS A 158 9.09 12.80 -6.42
CA LYS A 158 9.15 12.73 -4.95
C LYS A 158 8.92 11.32 -4.47
N LEU A 159 9.44 11.04 -3.29
CA LEU A 159 9.08 9.86 -2.54
C LEU A 159 7.60 9.95 -2.15
N VAL A 160 6.85 8.89 -2.41
CA VAL A 160 5.40 8.80 -2.20
C VAL A 160 5.09 7.58 -1.37
N LEU A 161 4.25 7.73 -0.35
CA LEU A 161 3.58 6.63 0.31
C LEU A 161 2.15 6.53 -0.21
N PHE A 162 1.88 5.47 -0.96
CA PHE A 162 0.57 5.22 -1.55
C PHE A 162 -0.23 4.26 -0.68
N LEU A 163 -1.40 4.71 -0.21
CA LEU A 163 -2.38 3.88 0.48
C LEU A 163 -3.31 3.25 -0.56
N GLU A 164 -3.27 1.93 -0.67
CA GLU A 164 -4.12 1.15 -1.55
C GLU A 164 -5.55 1.01 -0.98
N ARG A 165 -6.36 0.16 -1.60
CA ARG A 165 -7.75 -0.06 -1.18
C ARG A 165 -7.83 -0.57 0.25
N ILE A 166 -8.70 0.06 1.05
CA ILE A 166 -9.08 -0.41 2.37
C ILE A 166 -10.25 -1.40 2.22
N TYR A 167 -10.12 -2.55 2.85
CA TYR A 167 -11.15 -3.59 2.93
C TYR A 167 -11.63 -3.68 4.37
N THR A 168 -12.95 -3.75 4.58
CA THR A 168 -13.58 -3.81 5.91
C THR A 168 -14.65 -4.87 5.95
N THR A 169 -14.87 -5.51 7.10
CA THR A 169 -15.94 -6.48 7.33
C THR A 169 -16.37 -6.53 8.80
N GLY A 170 -17.58 -7.03 9.06
CA GLY A 170 -18.04 -7.28 10.42
C GLY A 170 -18.31 -6.04 11.26
N ILE A 171 -18.44 -4.86 10.63
CA ILE A 171 -18.62 -3.56 11.29
C ILE A 171 -19.75 -2.78 10.61
N ASN A 172 -20.39 -1.88 11.36
CA ASN A 172 -21.42 -0.97 10.83
C ASN A 172 -20.78 0.25 10.12
N ASP A 173 -21.60 1.10 9.51
CA ASP A 173 -21.13 2.23 8.71
C ASP A 173 -20.32 3.25 9.52
N ASP A 174 -20.72 3.56 10.77
CA ASP A 174 -19.99 4.48 11.64
C ASP A 174 -18.61 3.92 12.01
N GLU A 175 -18.56 2.64 12.34
CA GLU A 175 -17.31 1.92 12.61
C GLU A 175 -16.43 1.84 11.37
N GLN A 176 -17.01 1.64 10.18
CA GLN A 176 -16.30 1.61 8.92
C GLN A 176 -15.61 2.95 8.66
N GLN A 177 -16.30 4.06 8.93
CA GLN A 177 -15.69 5.39 8.81
C GLN A 177 -14.48 5.54 9.74
N VAL A 178 -14.60 5.11 11.01
CA VAL A 178 -13.48 5.13 11.97
C VAL A 178 -12.30 4.30 11.48
N VAL A 179 -12.56 3.08 10.99
CA VAL A 179 -11.51 2.17 10.47
C VAL A 179 -10.80 2.80 9.27
N MET A 180 -11.53 3.40 8.36
CA MET A 180 -10.95 4.10 7.21
C MET A 180 -10.09 5.28 7.63
N GLU A 181 -10.59 6.12 8.55
CA GLU A 181 -9.83 7.26 9.10
C GLU A 181 -8.53 6.81 9.79
N MET A 182 -8.57 5.71 10.53
CA MET A 182 -7.39 5.16 11.19
C MET A 182 -6.33 4.67 10.19
N ALA A 183 -6.75 3.97 9.13
CA ALA A 183 -5.83 3.53 8.08
C ALA A 183 -5.12 4.72 7.40
N VAL A 184 -5.88 5.79 7.13
CA VAL A 184 -5.33 7.03 6.55
C VAL A 184 -4.41 7.74 7.52
N ALA A 185 -4.80 7.86 8.78
CA ALA A 185 -3.99 8.52 9.80
C ALA A 185 -2.64 7.80 9.96
N LEU A 186 -2.65 6.45 10.03
CA LEU A 186 -1.43 5.66 10.15
C LEU A 186 -0.52 5.81 8.91
N ALA A 187 -1.10 5.73 7.70
CA ALA A 187 -0.36 5.94 6.47
C ALA A 187 0.22 7.36 6.37
N THR A 188 -0.53 8.37 6.82
CA THR A 188 -0.07 9.76 6.84
C THR A 188 1.07 9.97 7.83
N GLN A 189 0.97 9.39 9.03
CA GLN A 189 2.04 9.43 10.01
C GLN A 189 3.30 8.77 9.46
N LYS A 190 3.18 7.59 8.84
CA LYS A 190 4.31 6.91 8.20
C LYS A 190 4.93 7.76 7.10
N ALA A 191 4.12 8.38 6.25
CA ALA A 191 4.61 9.28 5.21
C ALA A 191 5.39 10.47 5.78
N ALA A 192 4.91 11.04 6.89
CA ALA A 192 5.60 12.14 7.58
C ALA A 192 6.96 11.71 8.14
N GLU A 193 7.06 10.53 8.77
CA GLU A 193 8.33 9.98 9.28
C GLU A 193 9.36 9.74 8.14
N LEU A 194 8.86 9.39 6.96
CA LEU A 194 9.68 9.16 5.76
C LEU A 194 10.02 10.44 4.98
N GLY A 195 9.38 11.57 5.30
CA GLY A 195 9.43 12.76 4.44
C GLY A 195 8.81 12.52 3.06
N ALA A 196 7.90 11.54 2.96
CA ALA A 196 7.21 11.17 1.73
C ALA A 196 5.86 11.92 1.62
N VAL A 197 5.37 12.04 0.38
CA VAL A 197 4.02 12.56 0.14
C VAL A 197 3.01 11.42 0.30
N SER A 198 2.03 11.61 1.18
CA SER A 198 0.91 10.66 1.31
C SER A 198 -0.04 10.80 0.13
N VAL A 199 -0.33 9.69 -0.54
CA VAL A 199 -1.25 9.63 -1.67
C VAL A 199 -2.29 8.54 -1.44
N LEU A 200 -3.55 8.88 -1.68
CA LEU A 200 -4.69 7.99 -1.53
C LEU A 200 -5.31 7.67 -2.89
N ALA A 201 -5.87 6.48 -3.04
CA ALA A 201 -6.71 6.19 -4.19
C ALA A 201 -7.90 7.17 -4.24
N ARG A 202 -8.18 7.76 -5.42
CA ARG A 202 -9.18 8.82 -5.63
C ARG A 202 -10.54 8.55 -4.97
N ARG A 203 -11.00 7.31 -4.98
CA ARG A 203 -12.29 6.90 -4.38
C ARG A 203 -12.38 7.13 -2.87
N TYR A 204 -11.26 7.33 -2.18
CA TYR A 204 -11.21 7.58 -0.74
C TYR A 204 -11.12 9.06 -0.38
N VAL A 205 -10.83 9.92 -1.35
CA VAL A 205 -10.71 11.37 -1.14
C VAL A 205 -12.00 11.96 -0.57
N ASN A 206 -13.15 11.40 -0.94
CA ASN A 206 -14.46 11.85 -0.44
C ASN A 206 -14.79 11.30 0.96
N CYS A 207 -14.08 10.29 1.45
CA CYS A 207 -14.31 9.66 2.74
C CYS A 207 -13.51 10.33 3.88
N TYR A 208 -12.59 11.22 3.53
CA TYR A 208 -11.66 11.84 4.48
C TYR A 208 -11.86 13.35 4.49
N ALA A 209 -11.64 13.95 5.66
CA ALA A 209 -11.72 15.38 5.82
C ALA A 209 -10.99 16.09 4.68
N ARG A 210 -11.74 16.88 3.94
CA ARG A 210 -11.33 17.53 2.68
C ARG A 210 -10.03 18.33 2.78
N ASP A 211 -9.65 18.73 3.99
CA ASP A 211 -8.63 19.74 4.22
C ASP A 211 -7.18 19.22 4.16
N GLN A 212 -6.96 17.90 4.28
CA GLN A 212 -5.60 17.37 4.35
C GLN A 212 -5.07 16.79 3.03
N TYR A 213 -5.94 16.42 2.07
CA TYR A 213 -5.54 15.63 0.91
C TYR A 213 -5.89 16.22 -0.47
N VAL A 214 -6.72 17.26 -0.51
CA VAL A 214 -7.25 17.81 -1.78
C VAL A 214 -6.50 19.06 -2.25
N SER A 215 -5.56 19.57 -1.48
CA SER A 215 -4.91 20.85 -1.80
C SER A 215 -3.73 20.77 -2.75
N SER A 216 -3.44 19.59 -3.33
CA SER A 216 -2.36 19.55 -4.31
C SER A 216 -2.88 19.94 -5.70
N PRO A 217 -2.42 21.04 -6.28
CA PRO A 217 -2.75 21.44 -7.63
C PRO A 217 -2.01 20.56 -8.69
N PHE A 218 -1.54 19.39 -8.30
CA PHE A 218 -0.73 18.52 -9.14
C PHE A 218 -1.37 17.15 -9.31
N TYR A 219 -1.26 16.59 -10.52
CA TYR A 219 -1.47 15.18 -10.75
C TYR A 219 -0.27 14.38 -10.27
N VAL A 220 -0.52 13.21 -9.67
CA VAL A 220 0.51 12.31 -9.19
C VAL A 220 0.45 11.02 -10.01
N TYR A 221 1.51 10.77 -10.77
CA TYR A 221 1.71 9.50 -11.46
C TYR A 221 2.59 8.62 -10.59
N ILE A 222 2.05 7.49 -10.14
CA ILE A 222 2.74 6.54 -9.28
C ILE A 222 3.37 5.47 -10.15
N SER A 223 4.65 5.16 -9.94
CA SER A 223 5.30 4.04 -10.63
C SER A 223 4.64 2.71 -10.22
N LYS A 224 4.48 1.83 -11.20
CA LYS A 224 3.97 0.47 -10.97
C LYS A 224 5.03 -0.39 -10.33
#